data_e650f960fedbc788e1a315faf8912a78
#
_entry.id   e650f960fedbc788e1a315faf8912a78
#
_cell.length_a   1.000
_cell.length_b   1.000
_cell.length_c   1.000
_cell.angle_alpha   90.00
_cell.angle_beta   90.00
_cell.angle_gamma   90.00
#
_symmetry.space_group_name_H-M   'P 1'
#
loop_
_entity.id
_entity.type
_entity.pdbx_description
1 polymer ?
#
loop_
_entity_poly.entity_id
_entity_poly.type
_entity_poly.pdbx_seq_one_letter_code
_entity_poly.pdbx_strand_id
1 'polypeptide(L)'
;MMERQASREPGLRTPVYVVDEAALVQNLTILQGVQQRTGCHILLAQKAFSMFRVYPLVGQYLAGATASGLYEARLAHEEMPGRENHVFSPAYTPEEMKQLVRICDHISFNSLAQLEAHRALWQGSSASVGLRINPEHSTQEGHAIYDPCSAGSRLGIRLCNLPQQLPEGVEGLHFHTLCEQDSAPLVETFAVFEEKFGRYLPGLKWLNLGGGHHITRPGYDLKALEDLILRIRAKYGVEVYLEPGEAIALNAGSLITTVLDVVQASDMPVLILDASAACHMPDVLEMPYRPPLFGAGEAGEKAFTCRLAARTCLAGDVIGEYSFDTQPHVGDRLVFGDMAIYSMVKNNTFNGMPLPDIALRHADGSCEVVKRFGYEDFKMRLS
;
A
#
# COMPACT_ATOMS: atom_id res chain seq x y z
N MET A 1 5.12 -5.30 -24.15
CA MET A 1 4.49 -6.64 -24.26
C MET A 1 3.20 -6.70 -23.44
N MET A 2 3.14 -6.11 -22.22
CA MET A 2 1.92 -6.00 -21.41
C MET A 2 0.76 -5.23 -22.07
N GLU A 3 1.05 -4.16 -22.82
CA GLU A 3 0.04 -3.33 -23.54
C GLU A 3 -0.86 -4.11 -24.49
N ARG A 4 -0.32 -5.09 -25.23
CA ARG A 4 -1.09 -5.86 -26.20
C ARG A 4 -1.82 -7.06 -25.62
N GLN A 5 -1.45 -7.51 -24.41
CA GLN A 5 -2.09 -8.65 -23.76
C GLN A 5 -3.29 -8.23 -22.88
N ALA A 6 -3.16 -7.15 -22.12
CA ALA A 6 -4.21 -6.69 -21.21
C ALA A 6 -5.53 -6.28 -21.92
N SER A 7 -5.45 -5.68 -23.13
CA SER A 7 -6.64 -5.34 -23.93
C SER A 7 -7.34 -6.56 -24.56
N ARG A 8 -6.70 -7.73 -24.54
CA ARG A 8 -7.14 -8.93 -25.25
C ARG A 8 -7.64 -10.08 -24.36
N GLU A 9 -8.00 -9.78 -23.10
CA GLU A 9 -8.65 -10.79 -22.23
C GLU A 9 -10.14 -10.91 -22.61
N PRO A 10 -10.51 -11.65 -23.68
CA PRO A 10 -11.85 -11.57 -24.29
C PRO A 10 -12.97 -12.17 -23.44
N GLY A 11 -12.64 -12.77 -22.29
CA GLY A 11 -13.61 -13.41 -21.41
C GLY A 11 -13.88 -12.65 -20.10
N LEU A 12 -13.16 -11.55 -19.80
CA LEU A 12 -13.35 -10.81 -18.56
C LEU A 12 -14.48 -9.77 -18.69
N ARG A 13 -15.38 -9.77 -17.72
CA ARG A 13 -16.37 -8.70 -17.54
C ARG A 13 -15.65 -7.46 -16.96
N THR A 14 -15.94 -6.28 -17.47
CA THR A 14 -15.44 -5.01 -16.93
C THR A 14 -16.45 -4.35 -15.99
N PRO A 15 -16.02 -3.50 -15.05
CA PRO A 15 -14.62 -3.24 -14.74
C PRO A 15 -13.97 -4.41 -13.98
N VAL A 16 -12.65 -4.60 -14.17
CA VAL A 16 -11.92 -5.70 -13.51
C VAL A 16 -10.48 -5.30 -13.19
N TYR A 17 -10.04 -5.55 -11.96
CA TYR A 17 -8.62 -5.51 -11.61
C TYR A 17 -7.96 -6.82 -12.05
N VAL A 18 -6.83 -6.71 -12.70
CA VAL A 18 -6.00 -7.87 -13.08
C VAL A 18 -4.63 -7.71 -12.45
N VAL A 19 -4.27 -8.60 -11.54
CA VAL A 19 -2.92 -8.67 -10.96
C VAL A 19 -2.09 -9.64 -11.80
N ASP A 20 -0.86 -9.23 -12.14
CA ASP A 20 0.09 -10.01 -12.94
C ASP A 20 1.08 -10.71 -11.99
N GLU A 21 0.98 -12.05 -11.91
CA GLU A 21 1.82 -12.86 -11.03
C GLU A 21 3.31 -12.76 -11.39
N ALA A 22 3.66 -12.69 -12.68
CA ALA A 22 5.05 -12.61 -13.09
C ALA A 22 5.68 -11.26 -12.69
N ALA A 23 4.94 -10.16 -12.84
CA ALA A 23 5.40 -8.84 -12.39
C ALA A 23 5.50 -8.78 -10.85
N LEU A 24 4.55 -9.39 -10.14
CA LEU A 24 4.60 -9.49 -8.69
C LEU A 24 5.86 -10.28 -8.23
N VAL A 25 6.16 -11.41 -8.87
CA VAL A 25 7.35 -12.22 -8.56
C VAL A 25 8.65 -11.45 -8.83
N GLN A 26 8.71 -10.61 -9.88
CA GLN A 26 9.87 -9.77 -10.12
C GLN A 26 10.13 -8.80 -8.94
N ASN A 27 9.10 -8.11 -8.47
CA ASN A 27 9.21 -7.24 -7.30
C ASN A 27 9.61 -8.01 -6.04
N LEU A 28 8.96 -9.14 -5.78
CA LEU A 28 9.26 -10.00 -4.63
C LEU A 28 10.70 -10.52 -4.64
N THR A 29 11.24 -10.82 -5.82
CA THR A 29 12.65 -11.27 -5.98
C THR A 29 13.63 -10.18 -5.59
N ILE A 30 13.37 -8.91 -5.95
CA ILE A 30 14.20 -7.77 -5.53
C ILE A 30 14.20 -7.64 -4.01
N LEU A 31 13.02 -7.69 -3.40
CA LEU A 31 12.85 -7.57 -1.95
C LEU A 31 13.51 -8.73 -1.19
N GLN A 32 13.33 -9.95 -1.67
CA GLN A 32 14.00 -11.12 -1.12
C GLN A 32 15.54 -10.98 -1.18
N GLY A 33 16.06 -10.43 -2.28
CA GLY A 33 17.50 -10.15 -2.43
C GLY A 33 18.00 -9.19 -1.35
N VAL A 34 17.24 -8.13 -1.02
CA VAL A 34 17.59 -7.21 0.08
C VAL A 34 17.63 -7.96 1.41
N GLN A 35 16.63 -8.80 1.72
CA GLN A 35 16.63 -9.61 2.96
C GLN A 35 17.85 -10.52 3.03
N GLN A 36 18.17 -11.21 1.94
CA GLN A 36 19.31 -12.16 1.90
C GLN A 36 20.66 -11.47 2.10
N ARG A 37 20.87 -10.27 1.55
CA ARG A 37 22.14 -9.55 1.66
C ARG A 37 22.31 -8.82 2.98
N THR A 38 21.21 -8.40 3.62
CA THR A 38 21.26 -7.58 4.84
C THR A 38 20.83 -8.31 6.10
N GLY A 39 20.08 -9.41 5.95
CA GLY A 39 19.43 -10.13 7.05
C GLY A 39 18.27 -9.33 7.68
N CYS A 40 17.73 -8.32 7.01
CA CYS A 40 16.52 -7.65 7.47
C CYS A 40 15.26 -8.48 7.18
N HIS A 41 14.16 -8.10 7.78
CA HIS A 41 12.84 -8.68 7.54
C HIS A 41 11.98 -7.69 6.76
N ILE A 42 11.37 -8.12 5.67
CA ILE A 42 10.45 -7.31 4.87
C ILE A 42 9.04 -7.87 5.00
N LEU A 43 8.08 -6.99 5.30
CA LEU A 43 6.68 -7.31 5.53
C LEU A 43 5.81 -6.65 4.46
N LEU A 44 4.82 -7.37 3.94
CA LEU A 44 3.79 -6.79 3.10
C LEU A 44 2.92 -5.82 3.92
N ALA A 45 2.90 -4.54 3.58
CA ALA A 45 1.93 -3.61 4.17
C ALA A 45 0.56 -3.74 3.47
N GLN A 46 -0.37 -4.43 4.15
CA GLN A 46 -1.69 -4.80 3.61
C GLN A 46 -2.54 -3.60 3.21
N LYS A 47 -2.37 -2.45 3.86
CA LYS A 47 -3.09 -1.20 3.54
C LYS A 47 -2.96 -0.78 2.06
N ALA A 48 -1.85 -1.15 1.40
CA ALA A 48 -1.64 -0.84 -0.01
C ALA A 48 -2.09 -1.98 -0.93
N PHE A 49 -1.94 -3.22 -0.49
CA PHE A 49 -2.25 -4.40 -1.28
C PHE A 49 -2.69 -5.57 -0.40
N SER A 50 -3.95 -6.00 -0.52
CA SER A 50 -4.56 -7.07 0.30
C SER A 50 -5.20 -8.18 -0.54
N MET A 51 -4.74 -8.43 -1.75
CA MET A 51 -5.22 -9.56 -2.54
C MET A 51 -4.70 -10.89 -1.96
N PHE A 52 -5.40 -11.41 -0.94
CA PHE A 52 -4.96 -12.57 -0.18
C PHE A 52 -4.81 -13.86 -1.00
N ARG A 53 -5.41 -13.95 -2.18
CA ARG A 53 -5.19 -15.07 -3.13
C ARG A 53 -3.70 -15.29 -3.44
N VAL A 54 -2.89 -14.24 -3.40
CA VAL A 54 -1.44 -14.31 -3.66
C VAL A 54 -0.60 -14.33 -2.37
N TYR A 55 -1.20 -14.33 -1.17
CA TYR A 55 -0.44 -14.37 0.08
C TYR A 55 0.44 -15.61 0.24
N PRO A 56 0.01 -16.83 -0.16
CA PRO A 56 0.91 -17.99 -0.15
C PRO A 56 2.16 -17.79 -1.02
N LEU A 57 2.03 -17.08 -2.16
CA LEU A 57 3.17 -16.73 -3.01
C LEU A 57 4.05 -15.68 -2.32
N VAL A 58 3.47 -14.57 -1.85
CA VAL A 58 4.19 -13.51 -1.13
C VAL A 58 4.98 -14.07 0.06
N GLY A 59 4.37 -14.96 0.84
CA GLY A 59 5.00 -15.62 1.99
C GLY A 59 6.20 -16.52 1.66
N GLN A 60 6.43 -16.88 0.39
CA GLN A 60 7.64 -17.58 -0.03
C GLN A 60 8.86 -16.66 -0.12
N TYR A 61 8.62 -15.36 -0.31
CA TYR A 61 9.66 -14.35 -0.53
C TYR A 61 9.88 -13.46 0.68
N LEU A 62 8.81 -13.09 1.39
CA LEU A 62 8.83 -12.11 2.48
C LEU A 62 8.71 -12.77 3.85
N ALA A 63 9.15 -12.07 4.89
CA ALA A 63 9.06 -12.52 6.27
C ALA A 63 7.60 -12.65 6.75
N GLY A 64 6.71 -11.80 6.27
CA GLY A 64 5.31 -11.80 6.68
C GLY A 64 4.52 -10.60 6.18
N ALA A 65 3.57 -10.14 6.98
CA ALA A 65 2.73 -8.99 6.67
C ALA A 65 2.60 -8.04 7.87
N THR A 66 2.31 -6.77 7.59
CA THR A 66 1.94 -5.78 8.59
C THR A 66 0.53 -5.25 8.34
N ALA A 67 -0.20 -5.05 9.42
CA ALA A 67 -1.60 -4.66 9.45
C ALA A 67 -1.77 -3.26 10.04
N SER A 68 -2.80 -2.55 9.59
CA SER A 68 -3.23 -1.25 10.13
C SER A 68 -4.39 -1.37 11.13
N GLY A 69 -4.86 -2.59 11.40
CA GLY A 69 -5.93 -2.89 12.34
C GLY A 69 -6.26 -4.38 12.41
N LEU A 70 -7.23 -4.72 13.25
CA LEU A 70 -7.57 -6.12 13.56
C LEU A 70 -7.94 -6.95 12.32
N TYR A 71 -8.69 -6.39 11.37
CA TYR A 71 -9.18 -7.21 10.24
C TYR A 71 -8.05 -7.55 9.26
N GLU A 72 -7.12 -6.62 9.02
CA GLU A 72 -5.90 -6.93 8.24
C GLU A 72 -5.02 -7.93 8.99
N ALA A 73 -4.85 -7.80 10.32
CA ALA A 73 -4.08 -8.75 11.12
C ALA A 73 -4.69 -10.16 11.09
N ARG A 74 -6.02 -10.26 11.13
CA ARG A 74 -6.71 -11.53 10.97
C ARG A 74 -6.53 -12.11 9.57
N LEU A 75 -6.64 -11.28 8.54
CA LEU A 75 -6.44 -11.72 7.16
C LEU A 75 -5.04 -12.30 6.96
N ALA A 76 -3.99 -11.63 7.47
CA ALA A 76 -2.64 -12.14 7.41
C ALA A 76 -2.48 -13.46 8.18
N HIS A 77 -3.05 -13.55 9.39
CA HIS A 77 -3.01 -14.75 10.22
C HIS A 77 -3.68 -15.96 9.54
N GLU A 78 -4.81 -15.73 8.89
CA GLU A 78 -5.60 -16.77 8.23
C GLU A 78 -4.99 -17.21 6.88
N GLU A 79 -4.50 -16.24 6.06
CA GLU A 79 -4.12 -16.47 4.66
C GLU A 79 -2.59 -16.54 4.42
N MET A 80 -1.77 -16.19 5.44
CA MET A 80 -0.31 -16.31 5.39
C MET A 80 0.24 -17.04 6.63
N PRO A 81 -0.25 -18.26 6.92
CA PRO A 81 0.10 -18.97 8.15
C PRO A 81 1.59 -19.27 8.23
N GLY A 82 2.14 -19.18 9.45
CA GLY A 82 3.55 -19.45 9.73
C GLY A 82 4.51 -18.35 9.28
N ARG A 83 3.98 -17.18 8.92
CA ARG A 83 4.74 -15.96 8.65
C ARG A 83 4.48 -14.92 9.72
N GLU A 84 5.41 -13.98 9.90
CA GLU A 84 5.28 -12.92 10.88
C GLU A 84 4.06 -12.04 10.59
N ASN A 85 3.33 -11.69 11.64
CA ASN A 85 2.14 -10.84 11.57
C ASN A 85 2.30 -9.65 12.51
N HIS A 86 2.53 -8.48 11.97
CA HIS A 86 2.74 -7.24 12.72
C HIS A 86 1.50 -6.35 12.65
N VAL A 87 1.33 -5.48 13.66
CA VAL A 87 0.25 -4.51 13.63
C VAL A 87 0.66 -3.16 14.22
N PHE A 88 0.26 -2.10 13.53
CA PHE A 88 0.25 -0.74 14.04
C PHE A 88 -1.09 -0.07 13.77
N SER A 89 -1.71 0.49 14.80
CA SER A 89 -2.83 1.41 14.67
C SER A 89 -2.66 2.60 15.61
N PRO A 90 -3.19 3.80 15.27
CA PRO A 90 -3.13 4.97 16.15
C PRO A 90 -3.78 4.76 17.51
N ALA A 91 -4.75 3.86 17.59
CA ALA A 91 -5.39 3.43 18.84
C ALA A 91 -6.03 2.05 18.67
N TYR A 92 -6.15 1.32 19.75
CA TYR A 92 -6.81 0.01 19.83
C TYR A 92 -7.91 0.03 20.87
N THR A 93 -9.01 -0.66 20.61
CA THR A 93 -10.00 -0.99 21.64
C THR A 93 -9.53 -2.19 22.46
N PRO A 94 -10.02 -2.38 23.71
CA PRO A 94 -9.71 -3.57 24.50
C PRO A 94 -10.11 -4.88 23.81
N GLU A 95 -11.20 -4.88 23.07
CA GLU A 95 -11.72 -6.04 22.33
C GLU A 95 -10.81 -6.42 21.16
N GLU A 96 -10.27 -5.46 20.43
CA GLU A 96 -9.27 -5.68 19.40
C GLU A 96 -7.96 -6.21 20.00
N MET A 97 -7.48 -5.58 21.06
CA MET A 97 -6.23 -5.98 21.73
C MET A 97 -6.26 -7.42 22.24
N LYS A 98 -7.41 -7.88 22.81
CA LYS A 98 -7.59 -9.28 23.22
C LYS A 98 -7.36 -10.30 22.09
N GLN A 99 -7.65 -9.91 20.86
CA GLN A 99 -7.44 -10.75 19.68
C GLN A 99 -6.02 -10.58 19.14
N LEU A 100 -5.55 -9.33 19.01
CA LEU A 100 -4.23 -9.00 18.44
C LEU A 100 -3.08 -9.67 19.19
N VAL A 101 -3.11 -9.70 20.52
CA VAL A 101 -2.07 -10.36 21.35
C VAL A 101 -1.96 -11.88 21.13
N ARG A 102 -2.94 -12.48 20.46
CA ARG A 102 -2.96 -13.92 20.17
C ARG A 102 -2.52 -14.27 18.76
N ILE A 103 -2.60 -13.29 17.85
CA ILE A 103 -2.37 -13.54 16.42
C ILE A 103 -1.23 -12.70 15.83
N CYS A 104 -0.71 -11.70 16.57
CA CYS A 104 0.39 -10.86 16.10
C CYS A 104 1.67 -11.20 16.84
N ASP A 105 2.79 -11.20 16.09
CA ASP A 105 4.13 -11.34 16.62
C ASP A 105 4.66 -10.01 17.15
N HIS A 106 4.37 -8.89 16.47
CA HIS A 106 4.72 -7.54 16.92
C HIS A 106 3.50 -6.61 16.98
N ILE A 107 3.42 -5.83 18.05
CA ILE A 107 2.38 -4.80 18.25
C ILE A 107 3.06 -3.48 18.56
N SER A 108 2.87 -2.47 17.68
CA SER A 108 3.36 -1.11 17.91
C SER A 108 2.28 -0.21 18.47
N PHE A 109 2.58 0.45 19.59
CA PHE A 109 1.69 1.44 20.21
C PHE A 109 2.03 2.86 19.79
N ASN A 110 1.01 3.66 19.59
CA ASN A 110 1.12 5.05 19.14
C ASN A 110 1.31 6.06 20.29
N SER A 111 1.09 5.63 21.53
CA SER A 111 1.26 6.47 22.73
C SER A 111 1.53 5.63 23.96
N LEU A 112 2.16 6.25 24.97
CA LEU A 112 2.39 5.63 26.27
C LEU A 112 1.07 5.33 26.99
N ALA A 113 0.05 6.16 26.79
CA ALA A 113 -1.27 5.94 27.38
C ALA A 113 -1.93 4.66 26.82
N GLN A 114 -1.82 4.42 25.49
CA GLN A 114 -2.31 3.17 24.88
C GLN A 114 -1.51 1.95 25.34
N LEU A 115 -0.19 2.06 25.44
CA LEU A 115 0.66 1.00 25.97
C LEU A 115 0.20 0.60 27.37
N GLU A 116 0.01 1.58 28.26
CA GLU A 116 -0.40 1.33 29.66
C GLU A 116 -1.84 0.81 29.76
N ALA A 117 -2.77 1.39 29.02
CA ALA A 117 -4.17 0.97 29.02
C ALA A 117 -4.36 -0.52 28.64
N HIS A 118 -3.46 -1.06 27.83
CA HIS A 118 -3.51 -2.46 27.40
C HIS A 118 -2.49 -3.36 28.09
N ARG A 119 -1.76 -2.86 29.10
CA ARG A 119 -0.68 -3.60 29.77
C ARG A 119 -1.11 -5.00 30.23
N ALA A 120 -2.27 -5.12 30.87
CA ALA A 120 -2.77 -6.39 31.37
C ALA A 120 -3.05 -7.44 30.27
N LEU A 121 -3.17 -7.00 29.01
CA LEU A 121 -3.43 -7.88 27.87
C LEU A 121 -2.14 -8.31 27.16
N TRP A 122 -1.21 -7.37 26.94
CA TRP A 122 0.02 -7.69 26.23
C TRP A 122 1.13 -8.23 27.14
N GLN A 123 1.17 -7.83 28.41
CA GLN A 123 2.17 -8.33 29.36
C GLN A 123 1.93 -9.82 29.64
N GLY A 124 2.93 -10.64 29.32
CA GLY A 124 2.84 -12.10 29.40
C GLY A 124 2.26 -12.79 28.16
N SER A 125 1.88 -12.03 27.12
CA SER A 125 1.60 -12.61 25.79
C SER A 125 2.92 -12.95 25.09
N SER A 126 2.83 -13.65 23.94
CA SER A 126 3.98 -13.93 23.09
C SER A 126 4.32 -12.75 22.17
N ALA A 127 3.47 -11.73 22.05
CA ALA A 127 3.67 -10.60 21.18
C ALA A 127 4.80 -9.69 21.68
N SER A 128 5.74 -9.36 20.81
CA SER A 128 6.75 -8.35 21.06
C SER A 128 6.16 -6.95 20.90
N VAL A 129 6.35 -6.11 21.92
CA VAL A 129 5.70 -4.80 21.98
C VAL A 129 6.71 -3.68 21.70
N GLY A 130 6.30 -2.71 20.86
CA GLY A 130 7.08 -1.54 20.56
C GLY A 130 6.29 -0.23 20.55
N LEU A 131 7.02 0.85 20.30
CA LEU A 131 6.45 2.19 20.21
C LEU A 131 6.70 2.77 18.82
N ARG A 132 5.66 3.34 18.22
CA ARG A 132 5.83 4.18 17.05
C ARG A 132 6.32 5.55 17.47
N ILE A 133 7.41 6.00 16.84
CA ILE A 133 8.10 7.25 17.13
C ILE A 133 7.87 8.22 15.98
N ASN A 134 7.68 9.50 16.31
CA ASN A 134 7.67 10.59 15.34
C ASN A 134 9.01 11.34 15.43
N PRO A 135 9.90 11.24 14.44
CA PRO A 135 11.17 11.94 14.45
C PRO A 135 11.03 13.45 14.24
N GLU A 136 9.83 13.95 13.94
CA GLU A 136 9.59 15.38 13.66
C GLU A 136 10.52 15.89 12.56
N HIS A 137 10.67 15.07 11.52
CA HIS A 137 11.44 15.36 10.32
C HIS A 137 10.67 14.80 9.13
N SER A 138 10.49 15.62 8.12
CA SER A 138 9.80 15.23 6.89
C SER A 138 10.65 15.59 5.69
N THR A 139 10.73 14.66 4.76
CA THR A 139 11.28 14.83 3.42
C THR A 139 10.18 14.93 2.37
N GLN A 140 8.91 15.01 2.81
CA GLN A 140 7.76 15.10 1.91
C GLN A 140 7.67 16.48 1.27
N GLU A 141 7.60 16.49 -0.06
CA GLU A 141 7.30 17.67 -0.86
C GLU A 141 5.86 17.52 -1.40
N GLY A 142 5.01 18.51 -1.15
CA GLY A 142 3.66 18.54 -1.72
C GLY A 142 2.53 18.38 -0.71
N HIS A 143 1.82 17.27 -0.72
CA HIS A 143 0.56 17.16 0.02
C HIS A 143 0.75 16.83 1.51
N ALA A 144 0.45 17.79 2.40
CA ALA A 144 0.55 17.63 3.86
C ALA A 144 -0.29 16.46 4.42
N ILE A 145 -1.32 16.00 3.70
CA ILE A 145 -2.16 14.86 4.09
C ILE A 145 -1.36 13.55 4.16
N TYR A 146 -0.25 13.44 3.41
CA TYR A 146 0.63 12.27 3.37
C TYR A 146 1.92 12.44 4.18
N ASP A 147 2.04 13.54 4.95
CA ASP A 147 3.16 13.78 5.84
C ASP A 147 2.84 13.33 7.27
N PRO A 148 3.31 12.14 7.71
CA PRO A 148 3.08 11.65 9.06
C PRO A 148 3.88 12.41 10.12
N CYS A 149 4.82 13.28 9.73
CA CYS A 149 5.64 14.11 10.62
C CYS A 149 5.20 15.58 10.69
N SER A 150 4.12 15.95 9.99
CA SER A 150 3.57 17.32 10.06
C SER A 150 3.22 17.74 11.49
N ALA A 151 3.19 19.05 11.74
CA ALA A 151 2.98 19.61 13.09
C ALA A 151 1.69 19.13 13.76
N GLY A 152 0.61 18.89 12.99
CA GLY A 152 -0.68 18.38 13.47
C GLY A 152 -0.82 16.86 13.46
N SER A 153 0.23 16.11 13.12
CA SER A 153 0.15 14.66 13.01
C SER A 153 -0.15 13.97 14.34
N ARG A 154 -1.09 13.03 14.30
CA ARG A 154 -1.41 12.13 15.42
C ARG A 154 -0.51 10.89 15.47
N LEU A 155 0.43 10.73 14.52
CA LEU A 155 1.16 9.48 14.31
C LEU A 155 2.54 9.52 14.97
N GLY A 156 2.73 8.63 15.94
CA GLY A 156 3.99 8.43 16.64
C GLY A 156 4.22 9.38 17.82
N ILE A 157 5.05 8.92 18.73
CA ILE A 157 5.42 9.64 19.96
C ILE A 157 6.61 10.57 19.65
N ARG A 158 6.46 11.85 19.96
CA ARG A 158 7.55 12.84 19.86
C ARG A 158 8.54 12.68 21.00
N LEU A 159 9.78 13.10 20.78
CA LEU A 159 10.84 12.97 21.78
C LEU A 159 10.48 13.62 23.13
N CYS A 160 9.85 14.79 23.11
CA CYS A 160 9.42 15.50 24.33
C CYS A 160 8.38 14.73 25.18
N ASN A 161 7.69 13.75 24.58
CA ASN A 161 6.69 12.92 25.24
C ASN A 161 7.22 11.54 25.67
N LEU A 162 8.50 11.24 25.41
CA LEU A 162 9.15 10.02 25.87
C LEU A 162 9.86 10.22 27.21
N PRO A 163 9.80 9.27 28.13
CA PRO A 163 10.61 9.27 29.33
C PRO A 163 12.10 9.07 29.00
N GLN A 164 12.98 9.34 29.97
CA GLN A 164 14.41 9.11 29.79
C GLN A 164 14.76 7.64 29.50
N GLN A 165 13.98 6.72 30.07
CA GLN A 165 14.06 5.27 29.83
C GLN A 165 12.73 4.80 29.27
N LEU A 166 12.76 3.89 28.31
CA LEU A 166 11.53 3.29 27.79
C LEU A 166 10.83 2.47 28.87
N PRO A 167 9.49 2.40 28.83
CA PRO A 167 8.73 1.53 29.75
C PRO A 167 9.20 0.08 29.67
N GLU A 168 9.16 -0.59 30.80
CA GLU A 168 9.47 -2.02 30.88
C GLU A 168 8.56 -2.85 29.93
N GLY A 169 9.14 -3.80 29.22
CA GLY A 169 8.47 -4.65 28.24
C GLY A 169 8.42 -4.06 26.83
N VAL A 170 8.88 -2.82 26.60
CA VAL A 170 9.05 -2.31 25.25
C VAL A 170 10.32 -2.91 24.65
N GLU A 171 10.17 -3.62 23.54
CA GLU A 171 11.23 -4.37 22.91
C GLU A 171 11.69 -3.79 21.56
N GLY A 172 10.95 -2.83 21.01
CA GLY A 172 11.29 -2.21 19.73
C GLY A 172 10.77 -0.81 19.53
N LEU A 173 11.32 -0.16 18.50
CA LEU A 173 10.83 1.12 17.99
C LEU A 173 10.43 0.99 16.53
N HIS A 174 9.47 1.80 16.12
CA HIS A 174 8.95 1.88 14.77
C HIS A 174 8.80 3.34 14.35
N PHE A 175 9.22 3.69 13.16
CA PHE A 175 8.83 4.94 12.52
C PHE A 175 8.39 4.69 11.08
N HIS A 176 7.52 5.53 10.56
CA HIS A 176 7.08 5.50 9.16
C HIS A 176 6.82 6.94 8.73
N THR A 177 7.66 7.45 7.85
CA THR A 177 7.77 8.89 7.53
C THR A 177 7.69 9.19 6.05
N LEU A 178 7.91 8.18 5.18
CA LEU A 178 8.02 8.34 3.76
C LEU A 178 6.69 8.02 3.04
N CYS A 179 6.50 8.63 1.88
CA CYS A 179 5.47 8.30 0.90
C CYS A 179 6.06 8.49 -0.49
N GLU A 180 6.09 7.42 -1.31
CA GLU A 180 6.55 7.38 -2.70
C GLU A 180 7.98 7.90 -2.96
N GLN A 181 8.89 7.72 -2.01
CA GLN A 181 10.24 8.27 -2.07
C GLN A 181 11.31 7.22 -2.41
N ASP A 182 12.57 7.67 -2.49
CA ASP A 182 13.75 6.85 -2.70
C ASP A 182 14.47 6.50 -1.39
N SER A 183 15.64 5.84 -1.48
CA SER A 183 16.49 5.49 -0.35
C SER A 183 17.14 6.68 0.36
N ALA A 184 17.52 7.73 -0.38
CA ALA A 184 18.17 8.90 0.20
C ALA A 184 17.33 9.61 1.28
N PRO A 185 16.02 9.87 1.09
CA PRO A 185 15.13 10.34 2.13
C PRO A 185 15.06 9.44 3.37
N LEU A 186 15.14 8.10 3.21
CA LEU A 186 15.19 7.19 4.35
C LEU A 186 16.50 7.34 5.13
N VAL A 187 17.63 7.45 4.43
CA VAL A 187 18.96 7.68 5.05
C VAL A 187 18.98 8.99 5.83
N GLU A 188 18.44 10.06 5.24
CA GLU A 188 18.32 11.38 5.89
C GLU A 188 17.42 11.30 7.13
N THR A 189 16.22 10.73 6.99
CA THR A 189 15.29 10.56 8.11
C THR A 189 15.91 9.73 9.23
N PHE A 190 16.63 8.65 8.88
CA PHE A 190 17.29 7.83 9.89
C PHE A 190 18.40 8.60 10.62
N ALA A 191 19.14 9.48 9.96
CA ALA A 191 20.15 10.30 10.64
C ALA A 191 19.51 11.20 11.72
N VAL A 192 18.38 11.84 11.42
CA VAL A 192 17.62 12.64 12.41
C VAL A 192 17.01 11.76 13.50
N PHE A 193 16.47 10.59 13.13
CA PHE A 193 15.98 9.62 14.11
C PHE A 193 17.10 9.17 15.04
N GLU A 194 18.27 8.84 14.52
CA GLU A 194 19.43 8.38 15.28
C GLU A 194 19.94 9.45 16.25
N GLU A 195 20.00 10.72 15.83
CA GLU A 195 20.37 11.84 16.70
C GLU A 195 19.41 11.98 17.88
N LYS A 196 18.10 11.92 17.62
CA LYS A 196 17.05 12.15 18.65
C LYS A 196 16.80 10.92 19.52
N PHE A 197 16.72 9.74 18.90
CA PHE A 197 16.23 8.50 19.54
C PHE A 197 17.28 7.39 19.63
N GLY A 198 18.47 7.55 19.06
CA GLY A 198 19.52 6.53 19.04
C GLY A 198 19.91 6.04 20.44
N ARG A 199 19.79 6.87 21.47
CA ARG A 199 20.04 6.51 22.87
C ARG A 199 19.12 5.39 23.39
N TYR A 200 17.95 5.19 22.79
CA TYR A 200 17.00 4.17 23.20
C TYR A 200 17.22 2.81 22.51
N LEU A 201 18.02 2.76 21.43
CA LEU A 201 18.22 1.54 20.66
C LEU A 201 19.04 0.45 21.36
N PRO A 202 20.07 0.78 22.18
CA PRO A 202 20.82 -0.25 22.89
C PRO A 202 19.93 -1.09 23.80
N GLY A 203 19.94 -2.42 23.60
CA GLY A 203 19.13 -3.37 24.37
C GLY A 203 17.75 -3.65 23.82
N LEU A 204 17.30 -2.95 22.78
CA LEU A 204 16.09 -3.31 22.05
C LEU A 204 16.35 -4.54 21.17
N LYS A 205 15.27 -5.27 20.84
CA LYS A 205 15.32 -6.43 19.95
C LYS A 205 15.22 -6.03 18.48
N TRP A 206 14.39 -5.03 18.19
CA TRP A 206 14.08 -4.67 16.81
C TRP A 206 13.88 -3.17 16.59
N LEU A 207 14.10 -2.77 15.33
CA LEU A 207 13.79 -1.45 14.81
C LEU A 207 13.07 -1.60 13.47
N ASN A 208 11.87 -1.03 13.37
CA ASN A 208 11.08 -1.01 12.14
C ASN A 208 11.19 0.38 11.48
N LEU A 209 11.71 0.42 10.27
CA LEU A 209 11.92 1.64 9.50
C LEU A 209 10.68 2.06 8.70
N GLY A 210 9.58 1.29 8.79
CA GLY A 210 8.37 1.53 8.03
C GLY A 210 8.51 1.23 6.53
N GLY A 211 7.70 1.90 5.75
CA GLY A 211 7.68 1.80 4.29
C GLY A 211 7.58 3.18 3.64
N GLY A 212 6.91 3.26 2.49
CA GLY A 212 6.71 4.50 1.76
C GLY A 212 7.87 4.87 0.83
N HIS A 213 8.76 3.92 0.55
CA HIS A 213 9.80 4.06 -0.45
C HIS A 213 9.70 2.93 -1.48
N HIS A 214 9.93 3.28 -2.74
CA HIS A 214 9.68 2.42 -3.89
C HIS A 214 10.88 1.51 -4.21
N ILE A 215 11.19 0.58 -3.32
CA ILE A 215 12.37 -0.32 -3.39
C ILE A 215 12.48 -1.04 -4.73
N THR A 216 11.36 -1.38 -5.36
CA THR A 216 11.29 -2.13 -6.62
C THR A 216 11.23 -1.25 -7.86
N ARG A 217 11.18 0.07 -7.70
CA ARG A 217 11.17 1.01 -8.82
C ARG A 217 12.51 0.98 -9.57
N PRO A 218 12.51 0.97 -10.90
CA PRO A 218 13.74 1.11 -11.68
C PRO A 218 14.53 2.36 -11.26
N GLY A 219 15.83 2.19 -11.00
CA GLY A 219 16.73 3.28 -10.58
C GLY A 219 16.76 3.56 -9.07
N TYR A 220 16.00 2.83 -8.25
CA TYR A 220 16.10 2.91 -6.79
C TYR A 220 17.49 2.47 -6.31
N ASP A 221 18.13 3.24 -5.43
CA ASP A 221 19.45 2.92 -4.90
C ASP A 221 19.36 1.86 -3.78
N LEU A 222 19.36 0.58 -4.21
CA LEU A 222 19.37 -0.56 -3.30
C LEU A 222 20.61 -0.59 -2.40
N LYS A 223 21.77 -0.11 -2.92
CA LYS A 223 23.00 -0.12 -2.14
C LYS A 223 22.93 0.81 -0.95
N ALA A 224 22.40 2.02 -1.12
CA ALA A 224 22.22 2.96 -0.02
C ALA A 224 21.29 2.39 1.07
N LEU A 225 20.18 1.70 0.67
CA LEU A 225 19.29 1.01 1.60
C LEU A 225 20.02 -0.10 2.36
N GLU A 226 20.75 -0.96 1.66
CA GLU A 226 21.44 -2.11 2.24
C GLU A 226 22.56 -1.65 3.19
N ASP A 227 23.35 -0.66 2.79
CA ASP A 227 24.41 -0.06 3.63
C ASP A 227 23.81 0.53 4.93
N LEU A 228 22.65 1.19 4.84
CA LEU A 228 21.94 1.70 6.01
C LEU A 228 21.53 0.58 6.96
N ILE A 229 20.88 -0.48 6.44
CA ILE A 229 20.41 -1.61 7.24
C ILE A 229 21.60 -2.31 7.93
N LEU A 230 22.66 -2.59 7.20
CA LEU A 230 23.86 -3.24 7.73
C LEU A 230 24.53 -2.39 8.82
N ARG A 231 24.60 -1.05 8.63
CA ARG A 231 25.11 -0.12 9.64
C ARG A 231 24.29 -0.14 10.93
N ILE A 232 22.95 -0.13 10.81
CA ILE A 232 22.05 -0.17 11.97
C ILE A 232 22.24 -1.47 12.74
N ARG A 233 22.22 -2.60 12.07
CA ARG A 233 22.42 -3.93 12.67
C ARG A 233 23.78 -4.05 13.35
N ALA A 234 24.84 -3.63 12.69
CA ALA A 234 26.19 -3.67 13.24
C ALA A 234 26.37 -2.75 14.49
N LYS A 235 25.74 -1.57 14.48
CA LYS A 235 25.89 -0.58 15.56
C LYS A 235 25.05 -0.90 16.80
N TYR A 236 23.82 -1.39 16.61
CA TYR A 236 22.83 -1.52 17.68
C TYR A 236 22.48 -2.96 18.04
N GLY A 237 22.81 -3.93 17.19
CA GLY A 237 22.49 -5.35 17.41
C GLY A 237 20.99 -5.67 17.31
N VAL A 238 20.21 -4.82 16.65
CA VAL A 238 18.75 -4.96 16.50
C VAL A 238 18.41 -5.67 15.19
N GLU A 239 17.30 -6.41 15.18
CA GLU A 239 16.66 -6.84 13.94
C GLU A 239 16.01 -5.64 13.25
N VAL A 240 16.17 -5.55 11.93
CA VAL A 240 15.63 -4.42 11.14
C VAL A 240 14.46 -4.91 10.31
N TYR A 241 13.35 -4.17 10.39
CA TYR A 241 12.12 -4.41 9.63
C TYR A 241 11.84 -3.29 8.64
N LEU A 242 11.28 -3.65 7.48
CA LEU A 242 10.73 -2.75 6.48
C LEU A 242 9.29 -3.16 6.17
N GLU A 243 8.43 -2.18 5.91
CA GLU A 243 7.01 -2.37 5.62
C GLU A 243 6.60 -1.76 4.26
N PRO A 244 7.21 -2.17 3.14
CA PRO A 244 6.77 -1.68 1.83
C PRO A 244 5.33 -2.16 1.56
N GLY A 245 4.54 -1.25 0.99
CA GLY A 245 3.21 -1.55 0.49
C GLY A 245 3.22 -1.52 -1.04
N GLU A 246 3.34 -0.34 -1.61
CA GLU A 246 3.36 -0.12 -3.06
C GLU A 246 4.46 -0.90 -3.76
N ALA A 247 5.68 -0.88 -3.23
CA ALA A 247 6.81 -1.58 -3.83
C ALA A 247 6.58 -3.10 -4.01
N ILE A 248 5.64 -3.72 -3.27
CA ILE A 248 5.29 -5.13 -3.44
C ILE A 248 4.62 -5.35 -4.80
N ALA A 249 3.61 -4.55 -5.12
CA ALA A 249 2.78 -4.74 -6.30
C ALA A 249 2.87 -3.57 -7.31
N LEU A 250 3.95 -2.78 -7.24
CA LEU A 250 4.23 -1.68 -8.15
C LEU A 250 4.27 -2.19 -9.59
N ASN A 251 3.45 -1.58 -10.45
CA ASN A 251 3.27 -1.96 -11.85
C ASN A 251 2.84 -3.44 -12.07
N ALA A 252 2.38 -4.13 -11.02
CA ALA A 252 1.97 -5.53 -11.10
C ALA A 252 0.45 -5.70 -11.29
N GLY A 253 -0.29 -4.64 -11.55
CA GLY A 253 -1.72 -4.74 -11.79
C GLY A 253 -2.27 -3.67 -12.71
N SER A 254 -3.45 -3.96 -13.26
CA SER A 254 -4.19 -3.07 -14.15
C SER A 254 -5.66 -3.05 -13.79
N LEU A 255 -6.37 -1.98 -14.20
CA LEU A 255 -7.83 -1.90 -14.22
C LEU A 255 -8.29 -1.84 -15.67
N ILE A 256 -9.04 -2.85 -16.09
CA ILE A 256 -9.65 -2.89 -17.42
C ILE A 256 -11.08 -2.34 -17.31
N THR A 257 -11.40 -1.40 -18.17
CA THR A 257 -12.69 -0.71 -18.21
C THR A 257 -13.22 -0.64 -19.64
N THR A 258 -14.52 -0.40 -19.79
CA THR A 258 -15.19 -0.25 -21.08
C THR A 258 -15.79 1.14 -21.23
N VAL A 259 -15.66 1.75 -22.40
CA VAL A 259 -16.34 2.99 -22.78
C VAL A 259 -17.83 2.71 -22.97
N LEU A 260 -18.67 3.34 -22.16
CA LEU A 260 -20.14 3.18 -22.19
C LEU A 260 -20.82 4.21 -23.08
N ASP A 261 -20.28 5.43 -23.14
CA ASP A 261 -20.85 6.54 -23.92
C ASP A 261 -19.75 7.57 -24.26
N VAL A 262 -20.04 8.42 -25.25
CA VAL A 262 -19.19 9.54 -25.67
C VAL A 262 -20.04 10.80 -25.69
N VAL A 263 -19.85 11.67 -24.69
CA VAL A 263 -20.56 12.95 -24.57
C VAL A 263 -19.74 14.07 -25.23
N GLN A 264 -20.37 14.84 -26.09
CA GLN A 264 -19.73 16.03 -26.67
C GLN A 264 -19.88 17.22 -25.70
N ALA A 265 -18.81 17.52 -24.96
CA ALA A 265 -18.76 18.75 -24.16
C ALA A 265 -18.25 19.93 -25.00
N SER A 266 -18.31 21.14 -24.43
CA SER A 266 -17.97 22.37 -25.17
C SER A 266 -16.48 22.50 -25.51
N ASP A 267 -15.62 21.83 -24.72
CA ASP A 267 -14.16 21.91 -24.84
C ASP A 267 -13.54 20.66 -25.50
N MET A 268 -14.03 19.47 -25.15
CA MET A 268 -13.56 18.22 -25.73
C MET A 268 -14.57 17.07 -25.51
N PRO A 269 -14.47 15.96 -26.25
CA PRO A 269 -15.25 14.77 -25.99
C PRO A 269 -14.95 14.19 -24.62
N VAL A 270 -15.98 13.70 -23.90
CA VAL A 270 -15.90 13.03 -22.62
C VAL A 270 -16.31 11.56 -22.79
N LEU A 271 -15.41 10.64 -22.52
CA LEU A 271 -15.70 9.21 -22.51
C LEU A 271 -16.24 8.81 -21.13
N ILE A 272 -17.45 8.28 -21.10
CA ILE A 272 -18.05 7.74 -19.87
C ILE A 272 -17.68 6.28 -19.75
N LEU A 273 -17.00 5.94 -18.65
CA LEU A 273 -16.49 4.59 -18.39
C LEU A 273 -17.37 3.83 -17.38
N ASP A 274 -17.30 2.50 -17.41
CA ASP A 274 -17.84 1.67 -16.33
C ASP A 274 -16.95 1.64 -15.08
N ALA A 275 -15.74 2.20 -15.13
CA ALA A 275 -14.90 2.50 -13.98
C ALA A 275 -15.16 3.92 -13.44
N SER A 276 -14.67 4.21 -12.22
CA SER A 276 -14.88 5.47 -11.51
C SER A 276 -13.61 5.85 -10.74
N ALA A 277 -13.19 7.12 -10.81
CA ALA A 277 -12.12 7.62 -9.95
C ALA A 277 -12.53 7.51 -8.47
N ALA A 278 -13.70 8.03 -8.12
CA ALA A 278 -14.21 8.05 -6.74
C ALA A 278 -14.40 6.64 -6.13
N CYS A 279 -14.78 5.64 -6.96
CA CYS A 279 -15.14 4.32 -6.46
C CYS A 279 -14.02 3.28 -6.61
N HIS A 280 -13.19 3.36 -7.65
CA HIS A 280 -12.27 2.28 -8.02
C HIS A 280 -10.79 2.68 -7.96
N MET A 281 -10.49 3.97 -8.02
CA MET A 281 -9.13 4.53 -7.92
C MET A 281 -9.16 5.88 -7.16
N PRO A 282 -9.60 5.89 -5.89
CA PRO A 282 -9.91 7.14 -5.19
C PRO A 282 -8.70 8.07 -5.00
N ASP A 283 -7.48 7.57 -5.03
CA ASP A 283 -6.28 8.40 -4.96
C ASP A 283 -6.13 9.36 -6.16
N VAL A 284 -6.78 9.08 -7.29
CA VAL A 284 -6.88 10.04 -8.41
C VAL A 284 -7.52 11.37 -7.96
N LEU A 285 -8.46 11.32 -7.01
CA LEU A 285 -9.13 12.50 -6.46
C LEU A 285 -8.53 12.96 -5.13
N GLU A 286 -8.08 12.04 -4.27
CA GLU A 286 -7.55 12.34 -2.93
C GLU A 286 -6.10 12.84 -3.00
N MET A 287 -5.31 12.33 -3.95
CA MET A 287 -3.91 12.67 -4.21
C MET A 287 -3.73 12.96 -5.70
N PRO A 288 -4.31 14.03 -6.24
CA PRO A 288 -4.53 14.19 -7.67
C PRO A 288 -3.33 13.81 -8.54
N TYR A 289 -3.49 12.72 -9.27
CA TYR A 289 -2.54 12.25 -10.26
C TYR A 289 -3.31 11.69 -11.46
N ARG A 290 -2.63 11.54 -12.59
CA ARG A 290 -3.19 10.94 -13.79
C ARG A 290 -2.65 9.50 -13.92
N PRO A 291 -3.51 8.46 -13.75
CA PRO A 291 -3.05 7.07 -13.86
C PRO A 291 -2.46 6.77 -15.25
N PRO A 292 -1.42 5.94 -15.35
CA PRO A 292 -0.94 5.48 -16.65
C PRO A 292 -2.06 4.76 -17.41
N LEU A 293 -2.24 5.11 -18.70
CA LEU A 293 -3.21 4.46 -19.58
C LEU A 293 -2.48 3.88 -20.79
N PHE A 294 -2.54 2.57 -20.95
CA PHE A 294 -1.81 1.91 -22.02
C PHE A 294 -2.31 2.33 -23.41
N GLY A 295 -1.37 2.68 -24.28
CA GLY A 295 -1.65 3.15 -25.63
C GLY A 295 -2.11 4.60 -25.75
N ALA A 296 -2.34 5.30 -24.63
CA ALA A 296 -2.66 6.72 -24.61
C ALA A 296 -1.40 7.58 -24.40
N GLY A 297 -1.52 8.85 -24.72
CA GLY A 297 -0.52 9.89 -24.48
C GLY A 297 -1.05 11.00 -23.56
N GLU A 298 -0.21 12.01 -23.34
CA GLU A 298 -0.60 13.26 -22.69
C GLU A 298 -1.67 13.99 -23.51
N ALA A 299 -2.46 14.85 -22.86
CA ALA A 299 -3.44 15.67 -23.56
C ALA A 299 -2.75 16.47 -24.68
N GLY A 300 -3.26 16.33 -25.91
CA GLY A 300 -2.72 17.00 -27.09
C GLY A 300 -1.46 16.35 -27.72
N GLU A 301 -0.93 15.26 -27.15
CA GLU A 301 0.22 14.56 -27.72
C GLU A 301 -0.14 13.78 -29.00
N LYS A 302 -1.36 13.20 -29.04
CA LYS A 302 -1.88 12.41 -30.15
C LYS A 302 -3.09 13.07 -30.81
N ALA A 303 -3.58 12.46 -31.90
CA ALA A 303 -4.60 13.05 -32.78
C ALA A 303 -5.95 13.37 -32.07
N PHE A 304 -6.37 12.55 -31.10
CA PHE A 304 -7.68 12.67 -30.48
C PHE A 304 -7.54 12.81 -28.97
N THR A 305 -7.82 14.01 -28.42
CA THR A 305 -7.83 14.25 -26.97
C THR A 305 -9.23 14.09 -26.43
N CYS A 306 -9.38 13.33 -25.33
CA CYS A 306 -10.64 13.07 -24.64
C CYS A 306 -10.44 13.16 -23.14
N ARG A 307 -11.49 13.60 -22.41
CA ARG A 307 -11.58 13.50 -20.96
C ARG A 307 -12.24 12.16 -20.59
N LEU A 308 -11.68 11.44 -19.62
CA LEU A 308 -12.25 10.20 -19.09
C LEU A 308 -12.97 10.47 -17.78
N ALA A 309 -14.23 10.06 -17.71
CA ALA A 309 -15.10 10.29 -16.57
C ALA A 309 -15.95 9.05 -16.27
N ALA A 310 -16.50 9.01 -15.06
CA ALA A 310 -17.38 7.94 -14.62
C ALA A 310 -18.86 8.26 -14.83
N ARG A 311 -19.71 7.26 -14.56
CA ARG A 311 -21.17 7.37 -14.60
C ARG A 311 -21.82 7.72 -13.25
N THR A 312 -21.03 8.11 -12.23
CA THR A 312 -21.60 8.56 -10.95
C THR A 312 -22.21 9.95 -11.07
N CYS A 313 -23.04 10.36 -10.09
CA CYS A 313 -23.61 11.71 -10.04
C CYS A 313 -22.62 12.77 -9.54
N LEU A 314 -21.42 12.39 -9.14
CA LEU A 314 -20.37 13.30 -8.69
C LEU A 314 -19.75 13.99 -9.92
N ALA A 315 -19.98 15.28 -10.10
CA ALA A 315 -19.45 16.06 -11.24
C ALA A 315 -17.91 16.01 -11.33
N GLY A 316 -17.22 15.85 -10.19
CA GLY A 316 -15.77 15.72 -10.11
C GLY A 316 -15.25 14.29 -10.27
N ASP A 317 -16.08 13.30 -10.62
CA ASP A 317 -15.62 11.92 -10.87
C ASP A 317 -14.99 11.81 -12.26
N VAL A 318 -13.85 12.46 -12.40
CA VAL A 318 -13.04 12.58 -13.60
C VAL A 318 -11.70 11.93 -13.35
N ILE A 319 -11.29 11.01 -14.26
CA ILE A 319 -10.03 10.29 -14.14
C ILE A 319 -8.87 11.14 -14.69
N GLY A 320 -9.08 11.82 -15.81
CA GLY A 320 -8.07 12.67 -16.42
C GLY A 320 -8.30 12.91 -17.90
N GLU A 321 -7.38 13.65 -18.51
CA GLU A 321 -7.36 13.93 -19.96
C GLU A 321 -6.25 13.13 -20.62
N TYR A 322 -6.57 12.48 -21.74
CA TYR A 322 -5.69 11.58 -22.48
C TYR A 322 -5.82 11.81 -23.98
N SER A 323 -4.78 11.49 -24.73
CA SER A 323 -4.84 11.50 -26.18
C SER A 323 -4.61 10.11 -26.78
N PHE A 324 -5.22 9.88 -27.96
CA PHE A 324 -5.24 8.60 -28.65
C PHE A 324 -4.86 8.79 -30.12
N ASP A 325 -4.28 7.75 -30.74
CA ASP A 325 -3.96 7.75 -32.18
C ASP A 325 -5.24 7.64 -33.04
N THR A 326 -6.24 6.93 -32.53
CA THR A 326 -7.58 6.79 -33.13
C THR A 326 -8.64 7.21 -32.15
N GLN A 327 -9.75 7.75 -32.65
CA GLN A 327 -10.86 8.15 -31.80
C GLN A 327 -11.45 6.95 -31.07
N PRO A 328 -11.55 6.98 -29.72
CA PRO A 328 -12.21 5.93 -28.99
C PRO A 328 -13.73 5.92 -29.22
N HIS A 329 -14.33 4.74 -29.18
CA HIS A 329 -15.76 4.53 -29.41
C HIS A 329 -16.41 3.75 -28.25
N VAL A 330 -17.73 3.78 -28.19
CA VAL A 330 -18.50 2.93 -27.27
C VAL A 330 -18.19 1.47 -27.51
N GLY A 331 -17.88 0.74 -26.42
CA GLY A 331 -17.47 -0.66 -26.43
C GLY A 331 -15.96 -0.87 -26.44
N ASP A 332 -15.17 0.16 -26.69
CA ASP A 332 -13.70 0.06 -26.60
C ASP A 332 -13.26 -0.22 -25.16
N ARG A 333 -12.25 -1.04 -25.01
CA ARG A 333 -11.63 -1.33 -23.72
C ARG A 333 -10.40 -0.48 -23.52
N LEU A 334 -10.33 0.14 -22.34
CA LEU A 334 -9.18 0.91 -21.87
C LEU A 334 -8.54 0.20 -20.68
N VAL A 335 -7.22 0.30 -20.56
CA VAL A 335 -6.45 -0.41 -19.53
C VAL A 335 -5.58 0.57 -18.78
N PHE A 336 -5.95 0.88 -17.54
CA PHE A 336 -5.14 1.66 -16.64
C PHE A 336 -4.06 0.78 -16.01
N GLY A 337 -2.82 1.25 -16.02
CA GLY A 337 -1.68 0.62 -15.37
C GLY A 337 -1.57 0.97 -13.89
N ASP A 338 -0.76 0.21 -13.18
CA ASP A 338 -0.44 0.39 -11.76
C ASP A 338 -1.67 0.45 -10.83
N MET A 339 -2.66 -0.42 -11.11
CA MET A 339 -3.94 -0.46 -10.41
C MET A 339 -4.07 -1.62 -9.41
N ALA A 340 -2.95 -2.22 -8.95
CA ALA A 340 -2.98 -3.20 -7.86
C ALA A 340 -2.93 -2.52 -6.49
N ILE A 341 -2.23 -1.40 -6.39
CA ILE A 341 -1.95 -0.69 -5.14
C ILE A 341 -2.96 0.43 -4.88
N TYR A 342 -3.36 0.59 -3.62
CA TYR A 342 -4.32 1.60 -3.13
C TYR A 342 -5.60 1.75 -3.98
N SER A 343 -5.97 0.70 -4.73
CA SER A 343 -7.16 0.64 -5.56
C SER A 343 -8.21 -0.29 -4.95
N MET A 344 -8.04 -1.61 -5.07
CA MET A 344 -9.00 -2.59 -4.54
C MET A 344 -9.15 -2.53 -3.01
N VAL A 345 -8.14 -2.08 -2.28
CA VAL A 345 -8.19 -1.90 -0.81
C VAL A 345 -8.95 -0.64 -0.39
N LYS A 346 -9.14 0.34 -1.29
CA LYS A 346 -9.84 1.61 -1.05
C LYS A 346 -11.17 1.70 -1.79
N ASN A 347 -11.53 0.74 -2.61
CA ASN A 347 -12.72 0.80 -3.45
C ASN A 347 -14.02 0.88 -2.62
N ASN A 348 -15.05 1.44 -3.23
CA ASN A 348 -16.36 1.62 -2.62
C ASN A 348 -17.50 1.49 -3.65
N THR A 349 -18.73 1.56 -3.17
CA THR A 349 -19.93 1.37 -4.00
C THR A 349 -20.83 2.62 -4.00
N PHE A 350 -20.25 3.82 -3.97
CA PHE A 350 -21.00 5.06 -4.08
C PHE A 350 -21.89 5.05 -5.34
N ASN A 351 -23.10 5.60 -5.26
CA ASN A 351 -24.11 5.58 -6.32
C ASN A 351 -24.54 4.18 -6.80
N GLY A 352 -24.27 3.12 -6.03
CA GLY A 352 -24.53 1.77 -6.47
C GLY A 352 -23.57 1.29 -7.56
N MET A 353 -22.40 1.92 -7.70
CA MET A 353 -21.36 1.43 -8.60
C MET A 353 -20.97 0.01 -8.21
N PRO A 354 -20.95 -0.94 -9.16
CA PRO A 354 -20.45 -2.29 -8.87
C PRO A 354 -18.96 -2.25 -8.57
N LEU A 355 -18.50 -3.04 -7.61
CA LEU A 355 -17.08 -3.26 -7.43
C LEU A 355 -16.50 -3.95 -8.67
N PRO A 356 -15.28 -3.58 -9.13
CA PRO A 356 -14.58 -4.30 -10.18
C PRO A 356 -14.32 -5.75 -9.77
N ASP A 357 -14.53 -6.69 -10.68
CA ASP A 357 -14.09 -8.06 -10.46
C ASP A 357 -12.57 -8.10 -10.19
N ILE A 358 -12.07 -9.17 -9.57
CA ILE A 358 -10.66 -9.37 -9.33
C ILE A 358 -10.19 -10.61 -10.08
N ALA A 359 -9.14 -10.47 -10.87
CA ALA A 359 -8.52 -11.55 -11.62
C ALA A 359 -7.02 -11.63 -11.39
N LEU A 360 -6.47 -12.81 -11.53
CA LEU A 360 -5.04 -13.11 -11.48
C LEU A 360 -4.59 -13.60 -12.83
N ARG A 361 -3.59 -12.95 -13.42
CA ARG A 361 -2.88 -13.46 -14.60
C ARG A 361 -1.70 -14.28 -14.12
N HIS A 362 -1.72 -15.57 -14.41
CA HIS A 362 -0.63 -16.48 -14.08
C HIS A 362 0.59 -16.33 -14.98
N ALA A 363 1.73 -16.86 -14.55
CA ALA A 363 2.99 -16.78 -15.30
C ALA A 363 2.92 -17.49 -16.68
N ASP A 364 2.02 -18.45 -16.89
CA ASP A 364 1.76 -19.09 -18.16
C ASP A 364 0.87 -18.27 -19.11
N GLY A 365 0.39 -17.11 -18.66
CA GLY A 365 -0.49 -16.20 -19.40
C GLY A 365 -1.98 -16.51 -19.26
N SER A 366 -2.36 -17.57 -18.57
CA SER A 366 -3.78 -17.84 -18.23
C SER A 366 -4.30 -16.79 -17.24
N CYS A 367 -5.61 -16.51 -17.28
CA CYS A 367 -6.24 -15.53 -16.41
C CYS A 367 -7.40 -16.17 -15.63
N GLU A 368 -7.28 -16.18 -14.30
CA GLU A 368 -8.28 -16.68 -13.35
C GLU A 368 -9.10 -15.53 -12.78
N VAL A 369 -10.43 -15.60 -12.86
CA VAL A 369 -11.31 -14.69 -12.10
C VAL A 369 -11.40 -15.18 -10.66
N VAL A 370 -10.72 -14.49 -9.76
CA VAL A 370 -10.61 -14.84 -8.34
C VAL A 370 -11.89 -14.46 -7.57
N LYS A 371 -12.44 -13.28 -7.89
CA LYS A 371 -13.65 -12.78 -7.22
C LYS A 371 -14.52 -12.04 -8.22
N ARG A 372 -15.80 -12.37 -8.20
CA ARG A 372 -16.86 -11.60 -8.87
C ARG A 372 -17.71 -10.91 -7.83
N PHE A 373 -18.07 -9.66 -8.12
CA PHE A 373 -18.95 -8.87 -7.28
C PHE A 373 -20.33 -8.69 -7.96
N GLY A 374 -21.36 -8.59 -7.13
CA GLY A 374 -22.74 -8.45 -7.57
C GLY A 374 -23.56 -7.54 -6.66
N TYR A 375 -24.87 -7.54 -6.89
CA TYR A 375 -25.82 -6.73 -6.13
C TYR A 375 -25.78 -7.00 -4.62
N GLU A 376 -25.57 -8.25 -4.20
CA GLU A 376 -25.53 -8.60 -2.79
C GLU A 376 -24.35 -7.98 -2.06
N ASP A 377 -23.18 -7.83 -2.71
CA ASP A 377 -22.01 -7.14 -2.12
C ASP A 377 -22.31 -5.65 -1.84
N PHE A 378 -23.13 -5.01 -2.68
CA PHE A 378 -23.63 -3.65 -2.43
C PHE A 378 -24.65 -3.65 -1.30
N LYS A 379 -25.68 -4.50 -1.38
CA LYS A 379 -26.84 -4.50 -0.47
C LYS A 379 -26.44 -4.81 0.98
N MET A 380 -25.63 -5.86 1.20
CA MET A 380 -25.21 -6.28 2.54
C MET A 380 -24.41 -5.22 3.33
N ARG A 381 -23.90 -4.20 2.67
CA ARG A 381 -23.20 -3.08 3.34
C ARG A 381 -24.17 -2.05 3.92
N LEU A 382 -25.42 -2.05 3.52
CA LEU A 382 -26.37 -0.97 3.82
C LEU A 382 -27.37 -1.35 4.92
N SER A 383 -27.67 -2.63 5.09
CA SER A 383 -28.53 -3.13 6.17
C SER A 383 -28.51 -4.66 6.27
#